data_f1e7d73c207f770260f803681229259f
#
_entry.id   f1e7d73c207f770260f803681229259f
#
_cell.length_a   1.000
_cell.length_b   1.000
_cell.length_c   1.000
_cell.angle_alpha   90.00
_cell.angle_beta   90.00
_cell.angle_gamma   90.00
#
_symmetry.space_group_name_H-M   'P 1'
#
loop_
_entity.id
_entity.type
_entity.pdbx_description
1 polymer ?
#
loop_
_entity_poly.entity_id
_entity_poly.type
_entity_poly.pdbx_seq_one_letter_code
_entity_poly.pdbx_strand_id
1 'polypeptide(L)'
;MGYHIGSFVASFRDGLADSLSYPVIERKRQLISINYYCDINTNKKNNLLSKGQKKEINLFYLHLLCSMNFVKYILRPLFQDGNIWTFRVEYIVSYYTLRALERLKNYTENNKDITIETKEIHDILKQGELLFTTKLRNCMMHYNLENAGVISFENIDKPFYGIIENCFDGKSYQEYLIELHRLSDMIIDFLNNQFDFFDVKLERL
;
A
#
# COMPACT_ATOMS: atom_id res chain seq x y z
N MET A 1 -4.87 14.30 -17.15
CA MET A 1 -4.37 14.29 -15.75
C MET A 1 -2.98 13.65 -15.65
N GLY A 2 -2.73 12.45 -16.16
CA GLY A 2 -1.43 11.77 -16.08
C GLY A 2 -0.25 12.55 -16.67
N TYR A 3 -0.44 13.23 -17.79
CA TYR A 3 0.60 14.09 -18.39
C TYR A 3 1.05 15.22 -17.45
N HIS A 4 0.12 15.91 -16.81
CA HIS A 4 0.46 17.03 -15.91
C HIS A 4 1.17 16.55 -14.64
N ILE A 5 0.78 15.38 -14.10
CA ILE A 5 1.46 14.77 -12.97
C ILE A 5 2.87 14.34 -13.36
N GLY A 6 3.03 13.71 -14.54
CA GLY A 6 4.33 13.30 -15.06
C GLY A 6 5.27 14.48 -15.29
N SER A 7 4.77 15.57 -15.89
CA SER A 7 5.52 16.81 -16.08
C SER A 7 5.96 17.44 -14.76
N PHE A 8 5.07 17.48 -13.77
CA PHE A 8 5.36 18.01 -12.44
C PHE A 8 6.47 17.19 -11.76
N VAL A 9 6.34 15.85 -11.76
CA VAL A 9 7.34 14.96 -11.17
C VAL A 9 8.69 15.09 -11.87
N ALA A 10 8.70 15.19 -13.20
CA ALA A 10 9.93 15.35 -13.97
C ALA A 10 10.62 16.68 -13.65
N SER A 11 9.89 17.80 -13.62
CA SER A 11 10.46 19.11 -13.29
C SER A 11 11.00 19.18 -11.85
N PHE A 12 10.34 18.50 -10.91
CA PHE A 12 10.82 18.41 -9.53
C PHE A 12 12.11 17.60 -9.43
N ARG A 13 12.19 16.47 -10.16
CA ARG A 13 13.40 15.64 -10.22
C ARG A 13 14.58 16.40 -10.79
N ASP A 14 14.39 17.10 -11.89
CA ASP A 14 15.45 17.83 -12.58
C ASP A 14 15.97 18.98 -11.72
N GLY A 15 15.07 19.74 -11.09
CA GLY A 15 15.46 20.80 -10.15
C GLY A 15 16.20 20.30 -8.91
N LEU A 16 15.85 19.13 -8.39
CA LEU A 16 16.55 18.48 -7.28
C LEU A 16 17.93 17.97 -7.70
N ALA A 17 18.05 17.37 -8.89
CA ALA A 17 19.32 16.87 -9.40
C ALA A 17 20.33 18.01 -9.58
N ASP A 18 19.90 19.14 -10.12
CA ASP A 18 20.75 20.32 -10.30
C ASP A 18 21.19 20.95 -8.97
N SER A 19 20.29 20.98 -7.98
CA SER A 19 20.58 21.61 -6.69
C SER A 19 21.43 20.76 -5.74
N LEU A 20 21.35 19.43 -5.84
CA LEU A 20 21.97 18.52 -4.88
C LEU A 20 23.20 17.79 -5.43
N SER A 21 23.57 18.02 -6.71
CA SER A 21 24.73 17.35 -7.36
C SER A 21 24.74 15.83 -7.20
N TYR A 22 23.56 15.21 -7.05
CA TYR A 22 23.46 13.76 -6.97
C TYR A 22 23.71 13.15 -8.35
N PRO A 23 24.52 12.09 -8.46
CA PRO A 23 24.68 11.38 -9.71
C PRO A 23 23.32 10.83 -10.14
N VAL A 24 22.83 11.29 -11.29
CA VAL A 24 21.63 10.72 -11.92
C VAL A 24 21.99 9.29 -12.33
N ILE A 25 21.59 8.32 -11.52
CA ILE A 25 21.72 6.91 -11.90
C ILE A 25 20.68 6.68 -12.98
N GLU A 26 21.09 6.74 -14.25
CA GLU A 26 20.27 6.27 -15.36
C GLU A 26 19.98 4.78 -15.19
N ARG A 27 18.93 4.47 -14.48
CA ARG A 27 18.40 3.11 -14.48
C ARG A 27 17.62 2.94 -15.77
N LYS A 28 18.18 2.25 -16.74
CA LYS A 28 17.42 1.64 -17.84
C LYS A 28 16.50 0.58 -17.27
N ARG A 29 15.39 1.02 -16.66
CA ARG A 29 14.30 0.11 -16.33
C ARG A 29 13.57 -0.15 -17.65
N GLN A 30 13.61 -1.39 -18.09
CA GLN A 30 12.60 -1.86 -19.03
C GLN A 30 11.26 -1.82 -18.25
N LEU A 31 10.56 -0.69 -18.39
CA LEU A 31 9.13 -0.69 -18.13
C LEU A 31 8.57 -1.70 -19.12
N ILE A 32 8.18 -2.86 -18.64
CA ILE A 32 7.35 -3.76 -19.42
C ILE A 32 6.07 -2.95 -19.63
N SER A 33 5.94 -2.32 -20.80
CA SER A 33 4.71 -1.65 -21.17
C SER A 33 3.69 -2.75 -21.42
N ILE A 34 2.90 -3.06 -20.41
CA ILE A 34 1.72 -3.90 -20.59
C ILE A 34 0.68 -3.00 -21.25
N ASN A 35 0.66 -3.00 -22.56
CA ASN A 35 -0.30 -2.27 -23.37
C ASN A 35 -1.63 -3.03 -23.46
N TYR A 36 -2.16 -3.43 -22.32
CA TYR A 36 -3.47 -4.07 -22.23
C TYR A 36 -4.40 -3.19 -21.40
N TYR A 37 -5.60 -3.05 -21.87
CA TYR A 37 -6.67 -2.41 -21.12
C TYR A 37 -7.91 -3.28 -21.15
N CYS A 38 -8.80 -3.05 -20.21
CA CYS A 38 -10.11 -3.69 -20.20
C CYS A 38 -11.15 -2.69 -19.70
N ASP A 39 -12.16 -2.47 -20.54
CA ASP A 39 -13.35 -1.74 -20.13
C ASP A 39 -14.33 -2.66 -19.45
N ILE A 40 -14.63 -2.38 -18.18
CA ILE A 40 -15.56 -3.17 -17.37
C ILE A 40 -16.89 -2.45 -17.27
N ASN A 41 -17.93 -3.03 -17.88
CA ASN A 41 -19.28 -2.52 -17.71
C ASN A 41 -19.88 -2.97 -16.38
N THR A 42 -19.78 -2.12 -15.36
CA THR A 42 -20.24 -2.41 -14.00
C THR A 42 -21.76 -2.54 -13.85
N ASN A 43 -22.54 -2.35 -14.92
CA ASN A 43 -24.01 -2.51 -14.93
C ASN A 43 -24.45 -3.88 -15.42
N LYS A 44 -23.58 -4.69 -16.02
CA LYS A 44 -23.90 -6.05 -16.47
C LYS A 44 -23.80 -7.05 -15.33
N LYS A 45 -24.73 -8.01 -15.29
CA LYS A 45 -24.77 -9.05 -14.25
C LYS A 45 -23.54 -9.98 -14.25
N ASN A 46 -22.90 -10.19 -15.40
CA ASN A 46 -21.75 -11.07 -15.55
C ASN A 46 -20.49 -10.25 -15.82
N ASN A 47 -20.06 -9.50 -14.85
CA ASN A 47 -18.80 -8.78 -14.94
C ASN A 47 -17.87 -9.19 -13.78
N LEU A 48 -16.65 -8.71 -13.81
CA LEU A 48 -15.61 -8.91 -12.80
C LEU A 48 -16.11 -8.76 -11.35
N LEU A 49 -17.16 -7.96 -11.14
CA LEU A 49 -17.69 -7.56 -9.85
C LEU A 49 -18.91 -8.41 -9.42
N SER A 50 -19.22 -9.51 -10.12
CA SER A 50 -20.53 -10.18 -10.00
C SER A 50 -20.60 -11.31 -8.98
N LYS A 51 -19.60 -11.53 -8.13
CA LYS A 51 -19.60 -12.63 -7.13
C LYS A 51 -20.69 -12.49 -6.04
N GLY A 52 -21.91 -12.11 -6.42
CA GLY A 52 -23.06 -12.01 -5.51
C GLY A 52 -22.99 -10.83 -4.52
N GLN A 53 -21.99 -10.01 -4.63
CA GLN A 53 -21.78 -8.87 -3.75
C GLN A 53 -22.44 -7.59 -4.30
N LYS A 54 -22.78 -6.66 -3.40
CA LYS A 54 -23.24 -5.32 -3.81
C LYS A 54 -22.13 -4.62 -4.59
N LYS A 55 -22.52 -3.88 -5.63
CA LYS A 55 -21.60 -3.14 -6.51
C LYS A 55 -20.65 -2.21 -5.72
N GLU A 56 -21.19 -1.55 -4.72
CA GLU A 56 -20.43 -0.62 -3.88
C GLU A 56 -19.30 -1.30 -3.13
N ILE A 57 -19.52 -2.53 -2.64
CA ILE A 57 -18.50 -3.31 -1.95
C ILE A 57 -17.42 -3.75 -2.92
N ASN A 58 -17.81 -4.20 -4.10
CA ASN A 58 -16.84 -4.57 -5.14
C ASN A 58 -15.99 -3.37 -5.57
N LEU A 59 -16.59 -2.20 -5.78
CA LEU A 59 -15.85 -0.98 -6.12
C LEU A 59 -14.93 -0.55 -4.97
N PHE A 60 -15.35 -0.75 -3.73
CA PHE A 60 -14.53 -0.51 -2.57
C PHE A 60 -13.30 -1.43 -2.53
N TYR A 61 -13.49 -2.75 -2.73
CA TYR A 61 -12.37 -3.69 -2.84
C TYR A 61 -11.43 -3.35 -3.99
N LEU A 62 -11.98 -2.97 -5.15
CA LEU A 62 -11.17 -2.56 -6.31
C LEU A 62 -10.31 -1.34 -5.99
N HIS A 63 -10.85 -0.34 -5.30
CA HIS A 63 -10.11 0.84 -4.87
C HIS A 63 -8.95 0.45 -3.93
N LEU A 64 -9.20 -0.39 -2.94
CA LEU A 64 -8.17 -0.88 -2.03
C LEU A 64 -7.09 -1.68 -2.77
N LEU A 65 -7.50 -2.57 -3.69
CA LEU A 65 -6.58 -3.36 -4.51
C LEU A 65 -5.71 -2.47 -5.39
N CYS A 66 -6.27 -1.47 -6.05
CA CYS A 66 -5.51 -0.51 -6.84
C CYS A 66 -4.46 0.23 -6.00
N SER A 67 -4.82 0.65 -4.79
CA SER A 67 -3.92 1.34 -3.87
C SER A 67 -2.76 0.43 -3.41
N MET A 68 -3.05 -0.81 -3.07
CA MET A 68 -2.03 -1.78 -2.66
C MET A 68 -1.14 -2.21 -3.83
N ASN A 69 -1.72 -2.41 -5.02
CA ASN A 69 -0.98 -2.72 -6.25
C ASN A 69 -0.06 -1.57 -6.68
N PHE A 70 -0.47 -0.32 -6.50
CA PHE A 70 0.39 0.82 -6.72
C PHE A 70 1.66 0.74 -5.86
N VAL A 71 1.52 0.39 -4.59
CA VAL A 71 2.68 0.20 -3.70
C VAL A 71 3.56 -0.94 -4.18
N LYS A 72 2.98 -2.12 -4.44
CA LYS A 72 3.72 -3.34 -4.78
C LYS A 72 4.41 -3.26 -6.14
N TYR A 73 3.69 -2.83 -7.17
CA TYR A 73 4.14 -2.94 -8.56
C TYR A 73 4.74 -1.64 -9.13
N ILE A 74 4.49 -0.51 -8.50
CA ILE A 74 5.00 0.79 -8.97
C ILE A 74 5.98 1.37 -7.95
N LEU A 75 5.56 1.56 -6.71
CA LEU A 75 6.37 2.27 -5.73
C LEU A 75 7.63 1.48 -5.33
N ARG A 76 7.49 0.22 -4.90
CA ARG A 76 8.63 -0.62 -4.51
C ARG A 76 9.66 -0.79 -5.64
N PRO A 77 9.28 -1.10 -6.91
CA PRO A 77 10.25 -1.22 -8.00
C PRO A 77 10.89 0.09 -8.43
N LEU A 78 10.23 1.24 -8.24
CA LEU A 78 10.78 2.54 -8.62
C LEU A 78 11.87 3.03 -7.67
N PHE A 79 11.79 2.66 -6.41
CA PHE A 79 12.73 3.11 -5.39
C PHE A 79 13.58 1.95 -4.88
N GLN A 80 14.75 2.26 -4.38
CA GLN A 80 15.63 1.25 -3.78
C GLN A 80 15.04 0.75 -2.47
N ASP A 81 15.32 -0.51 -2.16
CA ASP A 81 15.06 -1.06 -0.84
C ASP A 81 15.74 -0.18 0.21
N GLY A 82 14.99 0.12 1.28
CA GLY A 82 15.46 1.02 2.33
C GLY A 82 15.17 2.50 2.11
N ASN A 83 14.50 2.88 1.00
CA ASN A 83 14.05 4.27 0.86
C ASN A 83 12.98 4.60 1.89
N ILE A 84 13.30 5.58 2.74
CA ILE A 84 12.45 6.03 3.85
C ILE A 84 11.06 6.46 3.38
N TRP A 85 10.97 7.16 2.26
CA TRP A 85 9.69 7.64 1.75
C TRP A 85 8.83 6.52 1.19
N THR A 86 9.44 5.53 0.52
CA THR A 86 8.74 4.33 0.04
C THR A 86 8.13 3.57 1.21
N PHE A 87 8.93 3.32 2.24
CA PHE A 87 8.46 2.68 3.46
C PHE A 87 7.29 3.44 4.08
N ARG A 88 7.41 4.77 4.20
CA ARG A 88 6.35 5.58 4.79
C ARG A 88 5.06 5.53 4.01
N VAL A 89 5.11 5.63 2.68
CA VAL A 89 3.92 5.54 1.82
C VAL A 89 3.30 4.15 1.94
N GLU A 90 4.10 3.09 1.92
CA GLU A 90 3.61 1.73 2.11
C GLU A 90 2.95 1.53 3.46
N TYR A 91 3.57 2.03 4.53
CA TYR A 91 3.00 2.01 5.87
C TYR A 91 1.63 2.69 5.91
N ILE A 92 1.53 3.90 5.35
CA ILE A 92 0.30 4.69 5.34
C ILE A 92 -0.80 3.99 4.54
N VAL A 93 -0.49 3.51 3.33
CA VAL A 93 -1.46 2.83 2.46
C VAL A 93 -1.95 1.54 3.11
N SER A 94 -1.05 0.72 3.66
CA SER A 94 -1.41 -0.53 4.35
C SER A 94 -2.26 -0.26 5.59
N TYR A 95 -1.89 0.73 6.39
CA TYR A 95 -2.68 1.14 7.56
C TYR A 95 -4.11 1.55 7.20
N TYR A 96 -4.27 2.43 6.21
CA TYR A 96 -5.61 2.87 5.78
C TYR A 96 -6.41 1.74 5.16
N THR A 97 -5.77 0.84 4.41
CA THR A 97 -6.44 -0.34 3.87
C THR A 97 -6.95 -1.25 4.98
N LEU A 98 -6.16 -1.49 6.02
CA LEU A 98 -6.61 -2.26 7.20
C LEU A 98 -7.79 -1.60 7.91
N ARG A 99 -7.72 -0.28 8.12
CA ARG A 99 -8.84 0.45 8.74
C ARG A 99 -10.10 0.43 7.89
N ALA A 100 -9.95 0.43 6.58
CA ALA A 100 -11.07 0.29 5.66
C ALA A 100 -11.69 -1.12 5.75
N LEU A 101 -10.88 -2.17 5.79
CA LEU A 101 -11.35 -3.55 5.97
C LEU A 101 -12.02 -3.77 7.34
N GLU A 102 -11.47 -3.21 8.40
CA GLU A 102 -12.07 -3.24 9.74
C GLU A 102 -13.48 -2.60 9.75
N ARG A 103 -13.61 -1.41 9.14
CA ARG A 103 -14.90 -0.74 9.01
C ARG A 103 -15.89 -1.53 8.18
N LEU A 104 -15.42 -2.14 7.10
CA LEU A 104 -16.26 -3.00 6.27
C LEU A 104 -16.73 -4.24 7.05
N LYS A 105 -15.85 -4.90 7.79
CA LYS A 105 -16.21 -6.01 8.67
C LYS A 105 -17.31 -5.59 9.66
N ASN A 106 -17.11 -4.50 10.40
CA ASN A 106 -18.08 -4.00 11.36
C ASN A 106 -19.42 -3.61 10.71
N TYR A 107 -19.36 -3.07 9.49
CA TYR A 107 -20.57 -2.75 8.73
C TYR A 107 -21.34 -4.02 8.36
N THR A 108 -20.68 -5.08 7.94
CA THR A 108 -21.32 -6.34 7.54
C THR A 108 -21.89 -7.13 8.72
N GLU A 109 -21.23 -7.10 9.86
CA GLU A 109 -21.75 -7.71 11.09
C GLU A 109 -23.09 -7.09 11.52
N ASN A 110 -23.30 -5.82 11.20
CA ASN A 110 -24.55 -5.09 11.49
C ASN A 110 -25.58 -5.17 10.37
N ASN A 111 -25.23 -5.69 9.17
CA ASN A 111 -26.09 -5.75 8.00
C ASN A 111 -26.12 -7.16 7.42
N LYS A 112 -27.13 -7.95 7.80
CA LYS A 112 -27.26 -9.38 7.43
C LYS A 112 -27.44 -9.63 5.91
N ASP A 113 -27.74 -8.59 5.14
CA ASP A 113 -27.92 -8.67 3.68
C ASP A 113 -26.59 -8.75 2.89
N ILE A 114 -25.46 -8.69 3.60
CA ILE A 114 -24.14 -8.67 3.00
C ILE A 114 -23.35 -9.84 3.59
N THR A 115 -23.01 -10.79 2.72
CA THR A 115 -22.17 -11.93 3.10
C THR A 115 -20.73 -11.64 2.67
N ILE A 116 -19.84 -11.45 3.63
CA ILE A 116 -18.41 -11.31 3.41
C ILE A 116 -17.69 -12.41 4.19
N GLU A 117 -16.63 -12.94 3.61
CA GLU A 117 -15.77 -13.90 4.27
C GLU A 117 -14.93 -13.20 5.36
N THR A 118 -15.49 -13.14 6.57
CA THR A 118 -14.92 -12.36 7.68
C THR A 118 -13.69 -12.99 8.31
N LYS A 119 -13.46 -14.31 8.10
CA LYS A 119 -12.34 -15.03 8.70
C LYS A 119 -10.98 -14.51 8.22
N GLU A 120 -10.79 -14.42 6.90
CA GLU A 120 -9.54 -13.91 6.32
C GLU A 120 -9.27 -12.46 6.72
N ILE A 121 -10.33 -11.63 6.73
CA ILE A 121 -10.21 -10.24 7.22
C ILE A 121 -9.76 -10.22 8.68
N HIS A 122 -10.30 -11.10 9.52
CA HIS A 122 -9.90 -11.16 10.92
C HIS A 122 -8.42 -11.51 11.08
N ASP A 123 -7.91 -12.47 10.32
CA ASP A 123 -6.50 -12.88 10.38
C ASP A 123 -5.58 -11.73 9.89
N ILE A 124 -5.95 -11.03 8.83
CA ILE A 124 -5.24 -9.84 8.34
C ILE A 124 -5.23 -8.73 9.40
N LEU A 125 -6.37 -8.44 10.03
CA LEU A 125 -6.46 -7.41 11.06
C LEU A 125 -5.60 -7.75 12.27
N LYS A 126 -5.60 -9.01 12.71
CA LYS A 126 -4.77 -9.48 13.81
C LYS A 126 -3.27 -9.31 13.52
N GLN A 127 -2.82 -9.62 12.32
CA GLN A 127 -1.44 -9.35 11.89
C GLN A 127 -1.14 -7.85 11.88
N GLY A 128 -2.08 -7.05 11.42
CA GLY A 128 -1.94 -5.60 11.38
C GLY A 128 -1.81 -4.97 12.77
N GLU A 129 -2.52 -5.46 13.78
CA GLU A 129 -2.41 -4.95 15.15
C GLU A 129 -0.99 -5.05 15.71
N LEU A 130 -0.24 -6.07 15.30
CA LEU A 130 1.16 -6.27 15.73
C LEU A 130 2.11 -5.25 15.10
N LEU A 131 1.78 -4.73 13.91
CA LEU A 131 2.64 -3.81 13.14
C LEU A 131 2.25 -2.34 13.34
N PHE A 132 0.95 -2.04 13.43
CA PHE A 132 0.45 -0.68 13.48
C PHE A 132 0.16 -0.21 14.92
N THR A 133 1.19 -0.22 15.77
CA THR A 133 1.07 0.30 17.13
C THR A 133 0.78 1.79 17.13
N THR A 134 0.09 2.27 18.17
CA THR A 134 -0.22 3.70 18.32
C THR A 134 1.04 4.56 18.33
N LYS A 135 2.11 4.06 18.94
CA LYS A 135 3.39 4.75 19.04
C LYS A 135 4.00 5.00 17.65
N LEU A 136 4.16 3.94 16.84
CA LEU A 136 4.70 4.07 15.49
C LEU A 136 3.77 4.87 14.57
N ARG A 137 2.45 4.64 14.67
CA ARG A 137 1.47 5.39 13.88
C ARG A 137 1.59 6.89 14.09
N ASN A 138 1.74 7.35 15.33
CA ASN A 138 1.86 8.77 15.62
C ASN A 138 3.15 9.36 15.01
N CYS A 139 4.24 8.60 14.99
CA CYS A 139 5.47 9.01 14.30
C CYS A 139 5.29 9.09 12.79
N MET A 140 4.62 8.10 12.19
CA MET A 140 4.46 8.00 10.74
C MET A 140 3.44 8.99 10.17
N MET A 141 2.34 9.24 10.90
CA MET A 141 1.22 10.06 10.43
C MET A 141 1.36 11.53 10.84
N HIS A 142 1.82 11.78 12.05
CA HIS A 142 1.76 13.11 12.68
C HIS A 142 3.14 13.72 12.94
N TYR A 143 4.23 13.05 12.52
CA TYR A 143 5.61 13.46 12.83
C TYR A 143 5.84 13.71 14.35
N ASN A 144 5.03 13.08 15.19
CA ASN A 144 5.18 13.21 16.64
C ASN A 144 6.28 12.29 17.13
N LEU A 145 7.49 12.83 17.18
CA LEU A 145 8.70 12.12 17.58
C LEU A 145 8.82 11.96 19.11
N GLU A 146 8.07 12.73 19.89
CA GLU A 146 8.05 12.61 21.35
C GLU A 146 7.62 11.21 21.81
N ASN A 147 6.69 10.60 21.09
CA ASN A 147 6.23 9.25 21.37
C ASN A 147 7.21 8.14 20.94
N ALA A 148 8.18 8.45 20.10
CA ALA A 148 9.18 7.49 19.64
C ALA A 148 10.36 7.31 20.60
N GLY A 149 10.39 8.08 21.69
CA GLY A 149 11.60 8.27 22.45
C GLY A 149 12.51 9.30 21.77
N VAL A 150 13.49 9.79 22.50
CA VAL A 150 14.42 10.78 21.99
C VAL A 150 15.13 10.24 20.77
N ILE A 151 15.09 10.97 19.65
CA ILE A 151 16.02 10.75 18.54
C ILE A 151 17.41 10.98 19.14
N SER A 152 18.12 9.91 19.44
CA SER A 152 19.46 10.04 19.96
C SER A 152 20.44 10.16 18.81
N PHE A 153 21.49 10.95 18.99
CA PHE A 153 22.57 11.01 18.01
C PHE A 153 23.22 9.65 17.74
N GLU A 154 23.09 8.70 18.67
CA GLU A 154 23.56 7.32 18.52
C GLU A 154 22.80 6.53 17.44
N ASN A 155 21.62 6.97 17.05
CA ASN A 155 20.77 6.31 16.06
C ASN A 155 20.73 7.04 14.70
N ILE A 156 21.56 8.06 14.51
CA ILE A 156 21.53 8.90 13.30
C ILE A 156 21.79 8.10 12.01
N ASP A 157 22.59 7.05 12.12
CA ASP A 157 22.94 6.18 11.00
C ASP A 157 21.90 5.08 10.73
N LYS A 158 20.94 4.90 11.63
CA LYS A 158 19.88 3.92 11.46
C LYS A 158 18.74 4.49 10.57
N PRO A 159 18.10 3.63 9.76
CA PRO A 159 16.90 4.04 9.03
C PRO A 159 15.87 4.67 9.97
N PHE A 160 15.28 5.80 9.57
CA PHE A 160 14.37 6.57 10.42
C PHE A 160 14.92 6.92 11.79
N TYR A 161 16.24 7.10 11.90
CA TYR A 161 16.88 7.45 13.18
C TYR A 161 16.55 6.47 14.32
N GLY A 162 16.33 5.18 14.00
CA GLY A 162 16.00 4.14 14.96
C GLY A 162 14.57 4.20 15.51
N ILE A 163 13.64 4.86 14.83
CA ILE A 163 12.23 4.95 15.29
C ILE A 163 11.61 3.55 15.40
N ILE A 164 11.91 2.64 14.48
CA ILE A 164 11.38 1.27 14.52
C ILE A 164 11.88 0.55 15.75
N GLU A 165 13.18 0.56 15.98
CA GLU A 165 13.84 -0.06 17.13
C GLU A 165 13.31 0.50 18.47
N ASN A 166 13.00 1.79 18.51
CA ASN A 166 12.41 2.44 19.68
C ASN A 166 10.92 2.13 19.88
N CYS A 167 10.21 1.79 18.83
CA CYS A 167 8.79 1.43 18.90
C CYS A 167 8.55 -0.05 19.21
N PHE A 168 9.52 -0.90 18.86
CA PHE A 168 9.44 -2.36 19.02
C PHE A 168 10.74 -2.88 19.65
N ASP A 169 10.67 -3.35 20.87
CA ASP A 169 11.83 -3.84 21.60
C ASP A 169 12.56 -4.94 20.82
N GLY A 170 13.78 -4.64 20.38
CA GLY A 170 14.68 -5.58 19.71
C GLY A 170 14.37 -5.88 18.24
N LYS A 171 13.32 -5.30 17.64
CA LYS A 171 13.01 -5.48 16.23
C LYS A 171 13.77 -4.44 15.38
N SER A 172 14.56 -4.91 14.43
CA SER A 172 15.24 -4.03 13.48
C SER A 172 14.29 -3.49 12.42
N TYR A 173 14.68 -2.37 11.79
CA TYR A 173 13.98 -1.82 10.63
C TYR A 173 13.77 -2.87 9.52
N GLN A 174 14.78 -3.69 9.24
CA GLN A 174 14.71 -4.69 8.17
C GLN A 174 13.70 -5.80 8.49
N GLU A 175 13.67 -6.29 9.72
CA GLU A 175 12.67 -7.28 10.15
C GLU A 175 11.27 -6.72 10.06
N TYR A 176 11.08 -5.49 10.49
CA TYR A 176 9.79 -4.80 10.38
C TYR A 176 9.34 -4.64 8.92
N LEU A 177 10.26 -4.25 8.03
CA LEU A 177 9.98 -4.08 6.60
C LEU A 177 9.52 -5.40 5.96
N ILE A 178 10.17 -6.52 6.28
CA ILE A 178 9.79 -7.85 5.80
C ILE A 178 8.37 -8.21 6.26
N GLU A 179 8.04 -7.95 7.52
CA GLU A 179 6.70 -8.21 8.04
C GLU A 179 5.64 -7.30 7.41
N LEU A 180 5.96 -6.03 7.17
CA LEU A 180 5.07 -5.10 6.48
C LEU A 180 4.81 -5.55 5.03
N HIS A 181 5.85 -5.99 4.33
CA HIS A 181 5.70 -6.55 2.97
C HIS A 181 4.81 -7.78 2.97
N ARG A 182 5.02 -8.70 3.93
CA ARG A 182 4.19 -9.91 4.08
C ARG A 182 2.72 -9.56 4.33
N LEU A 183 2.46 -8.61 5.21
CA LEU A 183 1.08 -8.16 5.48
C LEU A 183 0.46 -7.52 4.24
N SER A 184 1.22 -6.69 3.51
CA SER A 184 0.77 -6.09 2.26
C SER A 184 0.42 -7.14 1.22
N ASP A 185 1.22 -8.20 1.09
CA ASP A 185 0.94 -9.31 0.19
C ASP A 185 -0.31 -10.10 0.61
N MET A 186 -0.49 -10.37 1.89
CA MET A 186 -1.72 -11.00 2.40
C MET A 186 -2.98 -10.17 2.07
N ILE A 187 -2.90 -8.85 2.20
CA ILE A 187 -4.00 -7.95 1.85
C ILE A 187 -4.29 -8.03 0.33
N ILE A 188 -3.25 -7.97 -0.49
CA ILE A 188 -3.38 -8.04 -1.96
C ILE A 188 -4.01 -9.38 -2.38
N ASP A 189 -3.55 -10.49 -1.81
CA ASP A 189 -4.07 -11.83 -2.12
C ASP A 189 -5.55 -11.94 -1.72
N PHE A 190 -5.91 -11.48 -0.52
CA PHE A 190 -7.30 -11.41 -0.10
C PHE A 190 -8.16 -10.58 -1.07
N LEU A 191 -7.69 -9.38 -1.44
CA LEU A 191 -8.43 -8.50 -2.35
C LEU A 191 -8.55 -9.08 -3.76
N ASN A 192 -7.50 -9.74 -4.28
CA ASN A 192 -7.54 -10.41 -5.58
C ASN A 192 -8.57 -11.55 -5.60
N ASN A 193 -8.70 -12.29 -4.50
CA ASN A 193 -9.67 -13.38 -4.38
C ASN A 193 -11.13 -12.90 -4.38
N GLN A 194 -11.38 -11.58 -4.24
CA GLN A 194 -12.72 -11.03 -4.36
C GLN A 194 -13.18 -10.84 -5.82
N PHE A 195 -12.28 -11.02 -6.79
CA PHE A 195 -12.54 -10.77 -8.19
C PHE A 195 -12.34 -12.02 -9.03
N ASP A 196 -13.04 -12.09 -10.16
CA ASP A 196 -12.89 -13.11 -11.17
C ASP A 196 -12.23 -12.50 -12.42
N PHE A 197 -10.89 -12.45 -12.37
CA PHE A 197 -10.11 -11.88 -13.47
C PHE A 197 -10.00 -12.81 -14.70
N PHE A 198 -10.44 -14.08 -14.61
CA PHE A 198 -10.29 -15.04 -15.69
C PHE A 198 -11.25 -14.80 -16.85
N ASP A 199 -12.39 -14.16 -16.58
CA ASP A 199 -13.40 -13.85 -17.61
C ASP A 199 -13.19 -12.49 -18.30
N VAL A 200 -12.11 -11.78 -17.95
CA VAL A 200 -11.80 -10.46 -18.51
C VAL A 200 -11.07 -10.62 -19.84
N LYS A 201 -11.69 -10.20 -20.93
CA LYS A 201 -11.01 -10.06 -22.22
C LYS A 201 -10.09 -8.84 -22.15
N LEU A 202 -8.79 -9.08 -22.19
CA LEU A 202 -7.79 -8.03 -22.31
C LEU A 202 -7.66 -7.63 -23.77
N GLU A 203 -7.85 -6.36 -24.08
CA GLU A 203 -7.62 -5.78 -25.39
C GLU A 203 -6.21 -5.16 -25.43
N ARG A 204 -5.52 -5.39 -26.54
CA ARG A 204 -4.20 -4.79 -26.76
C ARG A 204 -4.37 -3.38 -27.31
N LEU A 205 -3.71 -2.42 -26.71
CA LEU A 205 -3.63 -1.03 -27.21
C LEU A 205 -2.81 -0.93 -28.49
#